data_22f098fa61368888d4ae931c954f28d5
#
_entry.id   22f098fa61368888d4ae931c954f28d5
#
_cell.length_a   1.000
_cell.length_b   1.000
_cell.length_c   1.000
_cell.angle_alpha   90.00
_cell.angle_beta   90.00
_cell.angle_gamma   90.00
#
_symmetry.space_group_name_H-M   'P 1'
#
loop_
_entity.id
_entity.type
_entity.pdbx_description
1 polymer ?
#
loop_
_entity_poly.entity_id
_entity_poly.type
_entity_poly.pdbx_seq_one_letter_code
_entity_poly.pdbx_strand_id
1 'polypeptide(L)'
;MLTRNDLKGPWAGLPVAWDENLGFDEKAYRTDLERACKTGVPGVYTAGTTGEFYAMELDEWKQIARVTVEVCRNHGTPVMIGITSTYTLGAQRRAAYAAELGADAVQVALPFWMEMDDREINGFFEDVVGSCPGLALTIYETMRARKALTLEQHRAVFEVTGCYYAVKSNSNTIGCTPEGCRQLSEFVNVWVGEELWSSLGPCGAIGCASALVYANPRVILHMSDLLQQQSWEELKPWTDMLGRLNEEGLKPFTEKGYTDSAYDHLQGLATGFLSMNPRSRGTYLSATDADVRQLRAWMAANIPEFLEL
;
A
#
# COMPACT_ATOMS: atom_id res chain seq x y z
N MET A 1 -2.99 -7.31 -19.13
CA MET A 1 -3.00 -5.87 -18.78
C MET A 1 -4.15 -5.65 -17.82
N LEU A 2 -3.88 -5.10 -16.64
CA LEU A 2 -4.93 -4.78 -15.68
C LEU A 2 -5.79 -3.61 -16.16
N THR A 3 -7.03 -3.64 -15.74
CA THR A 3 -8.03 -2.58 -15.97
C THR A 3 -8.48 -2.03 -14.61
N ARG A 4 -9.30 -0.99 -14.64
CA ARG A 4 -9.95 -0.49 -13.43
C ARG A 4 -10.72 -1.59 -12.66
N ASN A 5 -11.28 -2.58 -13.35
CA ASN A 5 -12.05 -3.65 -12.72
C ASN A 5 -11.18 -4.62 -11.90
N ASP A 6 -9.89 -4.70 -12.19
CA ASP A 6 -8.95 -5.58 -11.53
C ASP A 6 -8.33 -4.95 -10.27
N LEU A 7 -8.40 -3.60 -10.15
CA LEU A 7 -7.81 -2.85 -9.04
C LEU A 7 -8.83 -2.61 -7.91
N LYS A 8 -9.28 -3.69 -7.27
CA LYS A 8 -10.24 -3.69 -6.16
C LYS A 8 -9.72 -4.51 -4.98
N GLY A 9 -10.33 -4.32 -3.82
CA GLY A 9 -9.98 -5.07 -2.61
C GLY A 9 -8.61 -4.70 -2.02
N PRO A 10 -8.09 -5.54 -1.09
CA PRO A 10 -6.84 -5.25 -0.36
C PRO A 10 -5.62 -5.76 -1.13
N TRP A 11 -4.88 -4.86 -1.75
CA TRP A 11 -3.57 -5.16 -2.34
C TRP A 11 -2.51 -5.21 -1.24
N ALA A 12 -1.83 -6.33 -1.09
CA ALA A 12 -0.88 -6.55 0.00
C ALA A 12 0.40 -5.73 -0.19
N GLY A 13 0.60 -4.75 0.67
CA GLY A 13 1.79 -3.89 0.68
C GLY A 13 2.90 -4.45 1.57
N LEU A 14 3.66 -5.43 1.10
CA LEU A 14 4.59 -6.18 1.94
C LEU A 14 5.78 -5.33 2.42
N PRO A 15 6.13 -5.39 3.74
CA PRO A 15 7.40 -4.84 4.24
C PRO A 15 8.59 -5.55 3.61
N VAL A 16 9.72 -4.85 3.52
CA VAL A 16 10.98 -5.45 3.07
C VAL A 16 11.73 -6.02 4.28
N ALA A 17 12.27 -7.22 4.13
CA ALA A 17 13.09 -7.85 5.16
C ALA A 17 14.54 -7.34 5.09
N TRP A 18 15.07 -6.85 6.20
CA TRP A 18 16.45 -6.42 6.34
C TRP A 18 17.22 -7.34 7.29
N ASP A 19 18.41 -7.75 6.91
CA ASP A 19 19.29 -8.56 7.76
C ASP A 19 19.92 -7.75 8.91
N GLU A 20 20.80 -8.36 9.68
CA GLU A 20 21.48 -7.71 10.80
C GLU A 20 22.45 -6.58 10.40
N ASN A 21 22.89 -6.57 9.13
CA ASN A 21 23.74 -5.56 8.55
C ASN A 21 22.94 -4.53 7.72
N LEU A 22 21.61 -4.56 7.79
CA LEU A 22 20.70 -3.76 7.00
C LEU A 22 20.78 -4.03 5.49
N GLY A 23 21.26 -5.20 5.09
CA GLY A 23 21.18 -5.72 3.74
C GLY A 23 19.81 -6.34 3.47
N PHE A 24 19.46 -6.50 2.20
CA PHE A 24 18.21 -7.16 1.81
C PHE A 24 18.25 -8.66 2.14
N ASP A 25 17.40 -9.10 3.06
CA ASP A 25 17.18 -10.54 3.35
C ASP A 25 16.18 -11.13 2.36
N GLU A 26 16.70 -11.48 1.17
CA GLU A 26 15.89 -12.03 0.10
C GLU A 26 15.15 -13.32 0.52
N LYS A 27 15.77 -14.16 1.37
CA LYS A 27 15.16 -15.42 1.81
C LYS A 27 13.94 -15.19 2.68
N ALA A 28 14.05 -14.33 3.69
CA ALA A 28 12.93 -14.01 4.57
C ALA A 28 11.82 -13.30 3.78
N TYR A 29 12.19 -12.34 2.91
CA TYR A 29 11.24 -11.63 2.06
C TYR A 29 10.46 -12.57 1.14
N ARG A 30 11.12 -13.50 0.43
CA ARG A 30 10.47 -14.51 -0.42
C ARG A 30 9.49 -15.37 0.35
N THR A 31 9.88 -15.80 1.56
CA THR A 31 9.02 -16.64 2.41
C THR A 31 7.70 -15.96 2.73
N ASP A 32 7.74 -14.70 3.16
CA ASP A 32 6.55 -13.95 3.55
C ASP A 32 5.73 -13.52 2.31
N LEU A 33 6.40 -13.19 1.20
CA LEU A 33 5.76 -12.86 -0.06
C LEU A 33 5.01 -14.07 -0.65
N GLU A 34 5.61 -15.25 -0.66
CA GLU A 34 4.93 -16.49 -1.09
C GLU A 34 3.71 -16.79 -0.21
N ARG A 35 3.83 -16.55 1.10
CA ARG A 35 2.71 -16.70 2.03
C ARG A 35 1.58 -15.74 1.67
N ALA A 36 1.89 -14.46 1.41
CA ALA A 36 0.90 -13.48 0.98
C ALA A 36 0.21 -13.86 -0.34
N CYS A 37 0.97 -14.31 -1.35
CA CYS A 37 0.40 -14.77 -2.62
C CYS A 37 -0.59 -15.94 -2.45
N LYS A 38 -0.33 -16.83 -1.49
CA LYS A 38 -1.19 -18.01 -1.23
C LYS A 38 -2.50 -17.69 -0.53
N THR A 39 -2.68 -16.48 -0.03
CA THR A 39 -3.92 -16.09 0.68
C THR A 39 -5.08 -15.75 -0.24
N GLY A 40 -4.85 -15.58 -1.54
CA GLY A 40 -5.86 -15.16 -2.50
C GLY A 40 -6.08 -13.64 -2.55
N VAL A 41 -5.12 -12.84 -2.11
CA VAL A 41 -5.16 -11.37 -2.28
C VAL A 41 -5.29 -11.00 -3.76
N PRO A 42 -6.03 -9.92 -4.09
CA PRO A 42 -6.20 -9.48 -5.47
C PRO A 42 -4.90 -9.05 -6.14
N GLY A 43 -3.89 -8.69 -5.35
CA GLY A 43 -2.57 -8.35 -5.82
C GLY A 43 -1.60 -8.02 -4.67
N VAL A 44 -0.33 -7.95 -5.02
CA VAL A 44 0.76 -7.55 -4.12
C VAL A 44 1.39 -6.27 -4.65
N TYR A 45 1.83 -5.39 -3.75
CA TYR A 45 2.67 -4.27 -4.14
C TYR A 45 3.90 -4.15 -3.23
N THR A 46 5.00 -3.59 -3.76
CA THR A 46 6.22 -3.29 -3.02
C THR A 46 6.77 -1.91 -3.35
N ALA A 47 7.81 -1.50 -2.65
CA ALA A 47 8.47 -0.21 -2.83
C ALA A 47 7.52 1.01 -2.70
N GLY A 48 6.46 0.87 -1.89
CA GLY A 48 5.72 1.99 -1.30
C GLY A 48 6.35 2.40 0.05
N THR A 49 5.58 3.07 0.91
CA THR A 49 6.04 3.45 2.27
C THR A 49 6.34 2.21 3.10
N THR A 50 5.45 1.24 3.10
CA THR A 50 5.62 -0.07 3.76
C THR A 50 6.90 -0.78 3.31
N GLY A 51 7.18 -0.75 2.01
CA GLY A 51 8.40 -1.31 1.42
C GLY A 51 9.63 -0.39 1.49
N GLU A 52 9.58 0.68 2.25
CA GLU A 52 10.71 1.57 2.55
C GLU A 52 11.47 2.10 1.31
N PHE A 53 10.76 2.47 0.23
CA PHE A 53 11.38 2.93 -1.02
C PHE A 53 12.37 4.07 -0.82
N TYR A 54 12.14 4.89 0.20
CA TYR A 54 12.95 6.06 0.56
C TYR A 54 14.30 5.71 1.21
N ALA A 55 14.51 4.44 1.58
CA ALA A 55 15.71 3.92 2.22
C ALA A 55 16.49 2.94 1.33
N MET A 56 16.23 2.96 0.01
CA MET A 56 16.85 2.05 -0.96
C MET A 56 17.66 2.80 -1.99
N GLU A 57 18.85 2.27 -2.29
CA GLU A 57 19.56 2.60 -3.51
C GLU A 57 18.86 1.97 -4.72
N LEU A 58 19.10 2.52 -5.93
CA LEU A 58 18.40 2.05 -7.13
C LEU A 58 18.64 0.56 -7.43
N ASP A 59 19.84 0.07 -7.18
CA ASP A 59 20.17 -1.35 -7.45
C ASP A 59 19.50 -2.30 -6.45
N GLU A 60 19.38 -1.89 -5.19
CA GLU A 60 18.59 -2.64 -4.18
C GLU A 60 17.11 -2.63 -4.54
N TRP A 61 16.57 -1.47 -4.92
CA TRP A 61 15.20 -1.36 -5.42
C TRP A 61 14.93 -2.30 -6.60
N LYS A 62 15.87 -2.37 -7.57
CA LYS A 62 15.78 -3.28 -8.71
C LYS A 62 15.78 -4.74 -8.28
N GLN A 63 16.61 -5.12 -7.32
CA GLN A 63 16.66 -6.48 -6.79
C GLN A 63 15.33 -6.86 -6.14
N ILE A 64 14.78 -6.00 -5.28
CA ILE A 64 13.50 -6.22 -4.60
C ILE A 64 12.34 -6.29 -5.59
N ALA A 65 12.28 -5.37 -6.56
CA ALA A 65 11.27 -5.37 -7.62
C ALA A 65 11.32 -6.68 -8.43
N ARG A 66 12.50 -7.13 -8.83
CA ARG A 66 12.69 -8.39 -9.57
C ARG A 66 12.20 -9.60 -8.77
N VAL A 67 12.60 -9.69 -7.49
CA VAL A 67 12.18 -10.79 -6.61
C VAL A 67 10.66 -10.79 -6.43
N THR A 68 10.06 -9.61 -6.26
CA THR A 68 8.61 -9.49 -6.10
C THR A 68 7.86 -9.95 -7.34
N VAL A 69 8.25 -9.48 -8.52
CA VAL A 69 7.62 -9.88 -9.79
C VAL A 69 7.78 -11.38 -10.04
N GLU A 70 8.97 -11.93 -9.78
CA GLU A 70 9.25 -13.37 -9.95
C GLU A 70 8.32 -14.23 -9.08
N VAL A 71 8.25 -13.94 -7.78
CA VAL A 71 7.40 -14.70 -6.84
C VAL A 71 5.93 -14.56 -7.20
N CYS A 72 5.45 -13.35 -7.40
CA CYS A 72 4.04 -13.11 -7.75
C CYS A 72 3.65 -13.85 -9.04
N ARG A 73 4.49 -13.81 -10.07
CA ARG A 73 4.26 -14.52 -11.34
C ARG A 73 4.16 -16.04 -11.13
N ASN A 74 5.02 -16.62 -10.29
CA ASN A 74 5.01 -18.06 -10.00
C ASN A 74 3.70 -18.49 -9.28
N HIS A 75 3.02 -17.57 -8.63
CA HIS A 75 1.74 -17.77 -7.96
C HIS A 75 0.53 -17.28 -8.76
N GLY A 76 0.74 -16.66 -9.92
CA GLY A 76 -0.35 -16.04 -10.70
C GLY A 76 -0.99 -14.84 -10.00
N THR A 77 -0.30 -14.20 -9.05
CA THR A 77 -0.78 -13.03 -8.30
C THR A 77 -0.38 -11.76 -9.03
N PRO A 78 -1.31 -10.83 -9.32
CA PRO A 78 -0.99 -9.52 -9.89
C PRO A 78 0.01 -8.73 -9.03
N VAL A 79 0.91 -8.00 -9.69
CA VAL A 79 1.98 -7.27 -8.99
C VAL A 79 2.07 -5.80 -9.41
N MET A 80 2.14 -4.92 -8.43
CA MET A 80 2.33 -3.49 -8.60
C MET A 80 3.65 -3.06 -7.96
N ILE A 81 4.44 -2.26 -8.69
CA ILE A 81 5.73 -1.76 -8.21
C ILE A 81 5.65 -0.27 -7.92
N GLY A 82 6.08 0.12 -6.72
CA GLY A 82 6.24 1.53 -6.34
C GLY A 82 7.44 2.15 -7.05
N ILE A 83 7.20 3.24 -7.76
CA ILE A 83 8.21 3.91 -8.59
C ILE A 83 8.49 5.35 -8.14
N THR A 84 8.05 5.71 -6.93
CA THR A 84 8.23 7.06 -6.38
C THR A 84 9.70 7.48 -6.35
N SER A 85 9.94 8.70 -6.78
CA SER A 85 11.26 9.33 -6.80
C SER A 85 11.12 10.84 -6.55
N THR A 86 12.19 11.50 -6.16
CA THR A 86 12.23 12.96 -5.97
C THR A 86 12.28 13.74 -7.28
N TYR A 87 12.37 13.08 -8.43
CA TYR A 87 12.49 13.70 -9.77
C TYR A 87 11.98 12.76 -10.86
N THR A 88 11.51 13.36 -11.97
CA THR A 88 10.85 12.65 -13.07
C THR A 88 11.68 11.52 -13.66
N LEU A 89 12.93 11.78 -14.05
CA LEU A 89 13.79 10.74 -14.65
C LEU A 89 14.03 9.56 -13.71
N GLY A 90 14.05 9.77 -12.39
CA GLY A 90 14.16 8.71 -11.40
C GLY A 90 12.92 7.83 -11.37
N ALA A 91 11.72 8.42 -11.48
CA ALA A 91 10.47 7.69 -11.60
C ALA A 91 10.37 6.94 -12.93
N GLN A 92 10.74 7.59 -14.05
CA GLN A 92 10.76 6.97 -15.39
C GLN A 92 11.68 5.74 -15.45
N ARG A 93 12.89 5.81 -14.87
CA ARG A 93 13.83 4.66 -14.83
C ARG A 93 13.23 3.47 -14.06
N ARG A 94 12.52 3.74 -12.97
CA ARG A 94 11.84 2.70 -12.21
C ARG A 94 10.64 2.16 -12.96
N ALA A 95 9.85 3.02 -13.61
CA ALA A 95 8.71 2.65 -14.43
C ALA A 95 9.12 1.73 -15.59
N ALA A 96 10.15 2.13 -16.34
CA ALA A 96 10.70 1.33 -17.45
C ALA A 96 11.18 -0.05 -16.97
N TYR A 97 11.90 -0.10 -15.84
CA TYR A 97 12.37 -1.38 -15.29
C TYR A 97 11.21 -2.25 -14.79
N ALA A 98 10.17 -1.67 -14.17
CA ALA A 98 8.97 -2.42 -13.77
C ALA A 98 8.27 -3.04 -15.00
N ALA A 99 8.17 -2.29 -16.11
CA ALA A 99 7.63 -2.79 -17.37
C ALA A 99 8.50 -3.90 -17.99
N GLU A 100 9.82 -3.75 -17.97
CA GLU A 100 10.79 -4.78 -18.42
C GLU A 100 10.64 -6.09 -17.62
N LEU A 101 10.43 -6.00 -16.32
CA LEU A 101 10.17 -7.16 -15.46
C LEU A 101 8.82 -7.82 -15.75
N GLY A 102 7.89 -7.10 -16.37
CA GLY A 102 6.51 -7.55 -16.62
C GLY A 102 5.64 -7.43 -15.36
N ALA A 103 5.78 -6.35 -14.62
CA ALA A 103 4.79 -5.94 -13.63
C ALA A 103 3.44 -5.64 -14.29
N ASP A 104 2.37 -5.68 -13.51
CA ASP A 104 1.00 -5.43 -14.00
C ASP A 104 0.57 -3.98 -13.80
N ALA A 105 1.13 -3.32 -12.78
CA ALA A 105 0.83 -1.93 -12.42
C ALA A 105 2.04 -1.23 -11.80
N VAL A 106 1.96 0.09 -11.75
CA VAL A 106 2.89 0.94 -11.01
C VAL A 106 2.13 1.85 -10.04
N GLN A 107 2.76 2.14 -8.89
CA GLN A 107 2.26 3.11 -7.93
C GLN A 107 3.28 4.25 -7.80
N VAL A 108 2.81 5.50 -7.81
CA VAL A 108 3.66 6.67 -7.68
C VAL A 108 3.01 7.76 -6.85
N ALA A 109 3.80 8.38 -5.96
CA ALA A 109 3.48 9.67 -5.35
C ALA A 109 4.17 10.79 -6.13
N LEU A 110 3.65 12.01 -6.01
CA LEU A 110 4.32 13.19 -6.56
C LEU A 110 5.75 13.34 -5.99
N PRO A 111 6.70 13.87 -6.76
CA PRO A 111 7.96 14.36 -6.23
C PRO A 111 7.72 15.32 -5.03
N PHE A 112 8.45 15.10 -3.95
CA PHE A 112 8.08 15.64 -2.64
C PHE A 112 9.02 16.72 -2.10
N TRP A 113 10.09 17.07 -2.83
CA TRP A 113 11.03 18.11 -2.37
C TRP A 113 10.49 19.52 -2.59
N MET A 114 9.94 19.78 -3.77
CA MET A 114 9.28 21.04 -4.14
C MET A 114 7.80 20.78 -4.44
N GLU A 115 6.94 21.77 -4.17
CA GLU A 115 5.55 21.71 -4.59
C GLU A 115 5.44 21.98 -6.10
N MET A 116 4.68 21.15 -6.80
CA MET A 116 4.54 21.20 -8.26
C MET A 116 3.31 22.04 -8.68
N ASP A 117 3.40 22.74 -9.82
CA ASP A 117 2.27 23.38 -10.48
C ASP A 117 1.50 22.37 -11.37
N ASP A 118 0.37 22.82 -11.96
CA ASP A 118 -0.51 21.94 -12.76
C ASP A 118 0.18 21.41 -14.03
N ARG A 119 1.05 22.19 -14.67
CA ARG A 119 1.82 21.74 -15.84
C ARG A 119 2.86 20.71 -15.47
N GLU A 120 3.54 20.92 -14.34
CA GLU A 120 4.54 20.01 -13.81
C GLU A 120 3.89 18.68 -13.40
N ILE A 121 2.69 18.71 -12.78
CA ILE A 121 1.93 17.51 -12.42
C ILE A 121 1.56 16.72 -13.68
N ASN A 122 0.93 17.34 -14.66
CA ASN A 122 0.51 16.66 -15.89
C ASN A 122 1.71 16.12 -16.65
N GLY A 123 2.76 16.92 -16.85
CA GLY A 123 3.98 16.49 -17.52
C GLY A 123 4.69 15.34 -16.80
N PHE A 124 4.71 15.36 -15.47
CA PHE A 124 5.27 14.28 -14.67
C PHE A 124 4.55 12.94 -14.91
N PHE A 125 3.22 12.92 -14.84
CA PHE A 125 2.47 11.68 -15.05
C PHE A 125 2.52 11.21 -16.49
N GLU A 126 2.47 12.11 -17.48
CA GLU A 126 2.62 11.79 -18.89
C GLU A 126 3.99 11.14 -19.17
N ASP A 127 5.07 11.72 -18.69
CA ASP A 127 6.44 11.20 -18.79
C ASP A 127 6.59 9.82 -18.14
N VAL A 128 5.98 9.63 -16.96
CA VAL A 128 6.04 8.36 -16.23
C VAL A 128 5.33 7.26 -17.00
N VAL A 129 4.08 7.47 -17.42
CA VAL A 129 3.32 6.43 -18.14
C VAL A 129 3.90 6.16 -19.53
N GLY A 130 4.50 7.17 -20.17
CA GLY A 130 5.25 7.01 -21.42
C GLY A 130 6.45 6.06 -21.29
N SER A 131 6.99 5.90 -20.08
CA SER A 131 8.12 4.99 -19.78
C SER A 131 7.69 3.56 -19.43
N CYS A 132 6.40 3.31 -19.19
CA CYS A 132 5.86 1.98 -18.85
C CYS A 132 4.53 1.71 -19.60
N PRO A 133 4.54 1.73 -20.94
CA PRO A 133 3.32 1.54 -21.71
C PRO A 133 2.68 0.19 -21.38
N GLY A 134 1.36 0.22 -21.16
CA GLY A 134 0.58 -0.97 -20.86
C GLY A 134 0.47 -1.34 -19.37
N LEU A 135 1.15 -0.65 -18.47
CA LEU A 135 0.95 -0.83 -17.03
C LEU A 135 -0.21 0.05 -16.52
N ALA A 136 -0.98 -0.47 -15.57
CA ALA A 136 -1.96 0.33 -14.86
C ALA A 136 -1.25 1.32 -13.91
N LEU A 137 -1.76 2.55 -13.83
CA LEU A 137 -1.25 3.56 -12.91
C LEU A 137 -2.14 3.65 -11.67
N THR A 138 -1.51 3.61 -10.50
CA THR A 138 -2.10 3.98 -9.21
C THR A 138 -1.37 5.20 -8.66
N ILE A 139 -2.11 6.25 -8.33
CA ILE A 139 -1.53 7.42 -7.66
C ILE A 139 -1.59 7.19 -6.15
N TYR A 140 -0.46 7.39 -5.48
CA TYR A 140 -0.39 7.43 -4.03
C TYR A 140 -0.48 8.89 -3.56
N GLU A 141 -1.67 9.30 -3.15
CA GLU A 141 -1.87 10.61 -2.53
C GLU A 141 -1.41 10.58 -1.08
N THR A 142 -0.50 11.45 -0.75
CA THR A 142 0.02 11.60 0.61
C THR A 142 0.46 13.04 0.87
N MET A 143 0.15 13.57 2.04
CA MET A 143 0.64 14.89 2.45
C MET A 143 2.17 14.96 2.59
N ARG A 144 2.86 13.81 2.60
CA ARG A 144 4.34 13.75 2.49
C ARG A 144 4.84 14.28 1.15
N ALA A 145 4.00 14.22 0.10
CA ALA A 145 4.29 14.83 -1.20
C ALA A 145 4.04 16.35 -1.25
N ARG A 146 3.82 17.00 -0.09
CA ARG A 146 3.59 18.44 0.12
C ARG A 146 2.31 18.97 -0.54
N LYS A 147 1.67 18.21 -1.40
CA LYS A 147 0.46 18.57 -2.12
C LYS A 147 -0.45 17.35 -2.25
N ALA A 148 -1.73 17.54 -1.94
CA ALA A 148 -2.81 16.67 -2.36
C ALA A 148 -3.40 17.23 -3.66
N LEU A 149 -3.80 16.37 -4.58
CA LEU A 149 -4.41 16.78 -5.84
C LEU A 149 -5.85 17.27 -5.62
N THR A 150 -6.26 18.28 -6.37
CA THR A 150 -7.67 18.67 -6.48
C THR A 150 -8.42 17.70 -7.41
N LEU A 151 -9.74 17.75 -7.40
CA LEU A 151 -10.55 16.92 -8.31
C LEU A 151 -10.23 17.23 -9.78
N GLU A 152 -10.03 18.50 -10.12
CA GLU A 152 -9.67 18.96 -11.45
C GLU A 152 -8.30 18.42 -11.88
N GLN A 153 -7.33 18.41 -10.99
CA GLN A 153 -6.00 17.82 -11.23
C GLN A 153 -6.08 16.31 -11.44
N HIS A 154 -6.88 15.59 -10.64
CA HIS A 154 -7.13 14.16 -10.88
C HIS A 154 -7.75 13.89 -12.24
N ARG A 155 -8.74 14.69 -12.68
CA ARG A 155 -9.35 14.57 -14.01
C ARG A 155 -8.34 14.83 -15.11
N ALA A 156 -7.55 15.89 -14.99
CA ALA A 156 -6.50 16.20 -15.96
C ALA A 156 -5.48 15.05 -16.09
N VAL A 157 -5.02 14.50 -14.98
CA VAL A 157 -4.10 13.34 -14.99
C VAL A 157 -4.78 12.09 -15.60
N PHE A 158 -6.05 11.85 -15.31
CA PHE A 158 -6.80 10.75 -15.91
C PHE A 158 -6.87 10.88 -17.45
N GLU A 159 -7.14 12.09 -17.95
CA GLU A 159 -7.23 12.37 -19.38
C GLU A 159 -5.89 12.20 -20.11
N VAL A 160 -4.79 12.72 -19.54
CA VAL A 160 -3.47 12.65 -20.20
C VAL A 160 -2.82 11.28 -20.13
N THR A 161 -3.14 10.46 -19.11
CA THR A 161 -2.49 9.15 -18.93
C THR A 161 -3.26 8.00 -19.55
N GLY A 162 -4.60 8.04 -19.53
CA GLY A 162 -5.48 6.99 -20.04
C GLY A 162 -5.39 5.63 -19.30
N CYS A 163 -4.52 5.50 -18.32
CA CYS A 163 -4.29 4.26 -17.55
C CYS A 163 -4.30 4.48 -16.03
N TYR A 164 -4.70 5.65 -15.56
CA TYR A 164 -4.89 5.96 -14.16
C TYR A 164 -6.17 5.30 -13.64
N TYR A 165 -6.05 4.17 -12.96
CA TYR A 165 -7.19 3.36 -12.58
C TYR A 165 -7.49 3.34 -11.09
N ALA A 166 -6.55 3.69 -10.21
CA ALA A 166 -6.79 3.77 -8.78
C ALA A 166 -6.04 4.92 -8.11
N VAL A 167 -6.64 5.49 -7.07
CA VAL A 167 -5.98 6.43 -6.16
C VAL A 167 -5.96 5.84 -4.76
N LYS A 168 -4.76 5.76 -4.16
CA LYS A 168 -4.61 5.48 -2.73
C LYS A 168 -4.71 6.81 -1.99
N SER A 169 -5.85 7.06 -1.37
CA SER A 169 -6.14 8.27 -0.60
C SER A 169 -5.81 8.06 0.88
N ASN A 170 -5.13 9.03 1.46
CA ASN A 170 -4.87 9.09 2.89
C ASN A 170 -5.67 10.24 3.53
N SER A 171 -5.71 10.30 4.86
CA SER A 171 -6.29 11.41 5.61
C SER A 171 -5.77 12.75 5.07
N ASN A 172 -6.65 13.74 5.01
CA ASN A 172 -6.42 15.08 4.42
C ASN A 172 -6.34 15.13 2.88
N THR A 173 -6.72 14.06 2.18
CA THR A 173 -6.93 14.08 0.73
C THR A 173 -8.41 13.98 0.40
N ILE A 174 -8.80 14.41 -0.81
CA ILE A 174 -10.22 14.48 -1.18
C ILE A 174 -10.91 13.10 -1.16
N GLY A 175 -10.20 12.03 -1.50
CA GLY A 175 -10.74 10.66 -1.51
C GLY A 175 -11.13 10.12 -0.14
N CYS A 176 -10.63 10.72 0.94
CA CYS A 176 -11.02 10.41 2.32
C CYS A 176 -12.20 11.27 2.83
N THR A 177 -12.87 12.02 1.96
CA THR A 177 -14.12 12.70 2.26
C THR A 177 -15.28 12.03 1.52
N PRO A 178 -16.50 12.00 2.08
CA PRO A 178 -17.65 11.38 1.40
C PRO A 178 -17.92 11.97 0.02
N GLU A 179 -17.84 13.28 -0.13
CA GLU A 179 -18.09 13.94 -1.41
C GLU A 179 -16.96 13.70 -2.41
N GLY A 180 -15.71 13.89 -2.01
CA GLY A 180 -14.56 13.66 -2.89
C GLY A 180 -14.42 12.19 -3.30
N CYS A 181 -14.75 11.25 -2.40
CA CYS A 181 -14.78 9.83 -2.73
C CYS A 181 -15.81 9.55 -3.84
N ARG A 182 -17.05 10.09 -3.74
CA ARG A 182 -18.06 9.93 -4.81
C ARG A 182 -17.57 10.49 -6.15
N GLN A 183 -17.05 11.72 -6.14
CA GLN A 183 -16.60 12.39 -7.36
C GLN A 183 -15.42 11.67 -8.02
N LEU A 184 -14.44 11.20 -7.24
CA LEU A 184 -13.31 10.42 -7.75
C LEU A 184 -13.76 9.05 -8.27
N SER A 185 -14.70 8.40 -7.58
CA SER A 185 -15.20 7.07 -7.95
C SER A 185 -15.93 7.02 -9.29
N GLU A 186 -16.29 8.19 -9.88
CA GLU A 186 -16.86 8.25 -11.23
C GLU A 186 -15.84 7.78 -12.30
N PHE A 187 -14.55 8.03 -12.12
CA PHE A 187 -13.53 7.77 -13.13
C PHE A 187 -12.33 6.93 -12.67
N VAL A 188 -11.99 6.88 -11.37
CA VAL A 188 -10.94 6.02 -10.80
C VAL A 188 -11.47 5.21 -9.62
N ASN A 189 -10.81 4.12 -9.25
CA ASN A 189 -11.10 3.41 -8.01
C ASN A 189 -10.49 4.16 -6.83
N VAL A 190 -11.28 4.40 -5.80
CA VAL A 190 -10.82 5.06 -4.58
C VAL A 190 -10.42 3.99 -3.56
N TRP A 191 -9.16 4.02 -3.16
CA TRP A 191 -8.60 3.17 -2.12
C TRP A 191 -8.38 4.00 -0.85
N VAL A 192 -8.92 3.53 0.25
CA VAL A 192 -8.81 4.14 1.58
C VAL A 192 -8.34 3.09 2.58
N GLY A 193 -8.00 3.47 3.80
CA GLY A 193 -7.71 2.53 4.88
C GLY A 193 -8.90 1.61 5.15
N GLU A 194 -8.65 0.37 5.53
CA GLU A 194 -9.67 -0.65 5.75
C GLU A 194 -10.68 -0.25 6.84
N GLU A 195 -10.23 0.53 7.82
CA GLU A 195 -11.06 1.09 8.90
C GLU A 195 -12.13 2.07 8.39
N LEU A 196 -11.95 2.61 7.18
CA LEU A 196 -12.89 3.54 6.55
C LEU A 196 -13.88 2.87 5.59
N TRP A 197 -13.80 1.57 5.36
CA TRP A 197 -14.61 0.89 4.35
C TRP A 197 -16.10 0.94 4.64
N SER A 198 -16.54 0.84 5.91
CA SER A 198 -17.98 0.94 6.24
C SER A 198 -18.53 2.36 6.03
N SER A 199 -17.71 3.39 6.18
CA SER A 199 -18.13 4.79 6.04
C SER A 199 -17.98 5.34 4.63
N LEU A 200 -16.92 4.97 3.89
CA LEU A 200 -16.64 5.47 2.55
C LEU A 200 -16.99 4.49 1.43
N GLY A 201 -17.23 3.21 1.73
CA GLY A 201 -17.76 2.26 0.76
C GLY A 201 -19.08 2.71 0.13
N PRO A 202 -20.07 3.20 0.90
CA PRO A 202 -21.29 3.81 0.33
C PRO A 202 -21.04 5.02 -0.58
N CYS A 203 -19.84 5.60 -0.51
CA CYS A 203 -19.39 6.72 -1.33
C CYS A 203 -18.49 6.31 -2.51
N GLY A 204 -18.25 4.99 -2.69
CA GLY A 204 -17.50 4.47 -3.83
C GLY A 204 -16.07 4.02 -3.53
N ALA A 205 -15.64 4.02 -2.27
CA ALA A 205 -14.39 3.36 -1.89
C ALA A 205 -14.50 1.84 -2.15
N ILE A 206 -13.49 1.24 -2.79
CA ILE A 206 -13.58 -0.14 -3.29
C ILE A 206 -12.33 -0.98 -3.01
N GLY A 207 -11.32 -0.43 -2.39
CA GLY A 207 -10.07 -1.15 -2.14
C GLY A 207 -9.14 -0.43 -1.18
N CYS A 208 -7.96 -1.02 -1.04
CA CYS A 208 -6.91 -0.53 -0.15
C CYS A 208 -5.53 -0.99 -0.66
N ALA A 209 -4.51 -0.15 -0.47
CA ALA A 209 -3.12 -0.61 -0.43
C ALA A 209 -2.83 -1.05 1.02
N SER A 210 -3.09 -2.32 1.28
CA SER A 210 -3.28 -2.89 2.61
C SER A 210 -1.97 -3.14 3.35
N ALA A 211 -1.88 -2.65 4.56
CA ALA A 211 -0.87 -3.01 5.54
C ALA A 211 -1.38 -4.03 6.59
N LEU A 212 -2.61 -4.48 6.46
CA LEU A 212 -3.25 -5.39 7.41
C LEU A 212 -3.56 -6.77 6.82
N VAL A 213 -3.68 -6.89 5.48
CA VAL A 213 -3.98 -8.17 4.84
C VAL A 213 -2.87 -9.21 5.08
N TYR A 214 -1.62 -8.80 5.21
CA TYR A 214 -0.54 -9.69 5.61
C TYR A 214 -0.38 -9.82 7.15
N ALA A 215 -1.15 -9.08 7.92
CA ALA A 215 -1.27 -9.32 9.35
C ALA A 215 -2.34 -10.39 9.62
N ASN A 216 -3.54 -10.23 9.05
CA ASN A 216 -4.55 -11.30 9.05
C ASN A 216 -5.35 -11.31 7.74
N PRO A 217 -4.95 -12.14 6.77
CA PRO A 217 -5.63 -12.21 5.47
C PRO A 217 -7.07 -12.70 5.57
N ARG A 218 -7.40 -13.62 6.50
CA ARG A 218 -8.76 -14.14 6.68
C ARG A 218 -9.74 -13.03 7.02
N VAL A 219 -9.38 -12.18 7.98
CA VAL A 219 -10.23 -11.06 8.41
C VAL A 219 -10.35 -10.01 7.29
N ILE A 220 -9.22 -9.58 6.72
CA ILE A 220 -9.24 -8.49 5.74
C ILE A 220 -9.88 -8.90 4.41
N LEU A 221 -9.72 -10.15 3.97
CA LEU A 221 -10.42 -10.65 2.78
C LEU A 221 -11.92 -10.80 3.04
N HIS A 222 -12.33 -11.27 4.23
CA HIS A 222 -13.74 -11.28 4.62
C HIS A 222 -14.35 -9.85 4.61
N MET A 223 -13.66 -8.88 5.18
CA MET A 223 -14.09 -7.47 5.11
C MET A 223 -14.19 -6.96 3.67
N SER A 224 -13.27 -7.37 2.81
CA SER A 224 -13.31 -7.03 1.38
C SER A 224 -14.53 -7.63 0.67
N ASP A 225 -14.91 -8.86 1.02
CA ASP A 225 -16.13 -9.50 0.49
C ASP A 225 -17.38 -8.73 0.93
N LEU A 226 -17.47 -8.35 2.20
CA LEU A 226 -18.56 -7.51 2.72
C LEU A 226 -18.61 -6.13 2.03
N LEU A 227 -17.45 -5.50 1.78
CA LEU A 227 -17.36 -4.25 1.03
C LEU A 227 -17.93 -4.41 -0.39
N GLN A 228 -17.55 -5.48 -1.10
CA GLN A 228 -18.01 -5.73 -2.47
C GLN A 228 -19.50 -6.10 -2.52
N GLN A 229 -20.01 -6.78 -1.51
CA GLN A 229 -21.43 -7.12 -1.33
C GLN A 229 -22.27 -5.92 -0.83
N GLN A 230 -21.63 -4.81 -0.48
CA GLN A 230 -22.27 -3.63 0.12
C GLN A 230 -23.00 -3.93 1.44
N SER A 231 -22.49 -4.90 2.21
CA SER A 231 -23.03 -5.32 3.51
C SER A 231 -22.53 -4.42 4.64
N TRP A 232 -22.94 -3.16 4.63
CA TRP A 232 -22.39 -2.09 5.50
C TRP A 232 -22.58 -2.36 6.98
N GLU A 233 -23.73 -2.90 7.38
CA GLU A 233 -24.05 -3.21 8.77
C GLU A 233 -23.15 -4.34 9.31
N GLU A 234 -22.89 -5.36 8.48
CA GLU A 234 -21.98 -6.46 8.83
C GLU A 234 -20.52 -6.07 8.79
N LEU A 235 -20.14 -5.13 7.90
CA LEU A 235 -18.79 -4.61 7.77
C LEU A 235 -18.40 -3.69 8.94
N LYS A 236 -19.37 -2.93 9.49
CA LYS A 236 -19.09 -1.92 10.51
C LYS A 236 -18.38 -2.44 11.76
N PRO A 237 -18.77 -3.57 12.40
CA PRO A 237 -18.03 -4.09 13.56
C PRO A 237 -16.55 -4.37 13.28
N TRP A 238 -16.23 -4.82 12.07
CA TRP A 238 -14.84 -5.08 11.65
C TRP A 238 -14.04 -3.78 11.46
N THR A 239 -14.64 -2.78 10.84
CA THR A 239 -13.98 -1.46 10.72
C THR A 239 -13.79 -0.79 12.07
N ASP A 240 -14.75 -0.92 13.00
CA ASP A 240 -14.64 -0.42 14.37
C ASP A 240 -13.51 -1.16 15.14
N MET A 241 -13.34 -2.46 14.91
CA MET A 241 -12.23 -3.24 15.47
C MET A 241 -10.87 -2.72 14.98
N LEU A 242 -10.73 -2.41 13.69
CA LEU A 242 -9.49 -1.83 13.15
C LEU A 242 -9.27 -0.40 13.66
N GLY A 243 -10.33 0.38 13.84
CA GLY A 243 -10.26 1.70 14.50
C GLY A 243 -9.65 1.58 15.91
N ARG A 244 -10.12 0.61 16.71
CA ARG A 244 -9.56 0.34 18.04
C ARG A 244 -8.10 -0.11 18.01
N LEU A 245 -7.73 -0.94 17.03
CA LEU A 245 -6.32 -1.32 16.84
C LEU A 245 -5.45 -0.08 16.62
N ASN A 246 -5.89 0.85 15.76
CA ASN A 246 -5.16 2.08 15.46
C ASN A 246 -5.09 3.03 16.66
N GLU A 247 -6.22 3.26 17.35
CA GLU A 247 -6.36 4.26 18.41
C GLU A 247 -5.82 3.79 19.76
N GLU A 248 -5.94 2.50 20.07
CA GLU A 248 -5.57 1.94 21.37
C GLU A 248 -4.34 1.01 21.26
N GLY A 249 -4.35 0.06 20.33
CA GLY A 249 -3.32 -0.96 20.17
C GLY A 249 -1.97 -0.39 19.73
N LEU A 250 -1.99 0.54 18.77
CA LEU A 250 -0.77 1.17 18.24
C LEU A 250 -0.34 2.42 18.99
N LYS A 251 -1.17 2.98 19.86
CA LYS A 251 -0.86 4.21 20.62
C LYS A 251 0.46 4.15 21.39
N PRO A 252 0.80 3.08 22.13
CA PRO A 252 2.07 3.01 22.85
C PRO A 252 3.29 3.11 21.94
N PHE A 253 3.16 2.68 20.71
CA PHE A 253 4.24 2.70 19.70
C PHE A 253 4.32 4.05 18.98
N THR A 254 3.19 4.74 18.80
CA THR A 254 3.15 6.13 18.38
C THR A 254 3.88 7.03 19.37
N GLU A 255 3.64 6.82 20.66
CA GLU A 255 4.33 7.55 21.75
C GLU A 255 5.84 7.27 21.80
N LYS A 256 6.29 6.11 21.30
CA LYS A 256 7.72 5.79 21.10
C LYS A 256 8.34 6.46 19.88
N GLY A 257 7.52 7.09 19.00
CA GLY A 257 7.96 7.74 17.77
C GLY A 257 8.09 6.78 16.59
N TYR A 258 7.43 5.62 16.62
CA TYR A 258 7.39 4.71 15.46
C TYR A 258 6.61 5.32 14.31
N THR A 259 6.95 4.90 13.11
CA THR A 259 6.31 5.30 11.84
C THR A 259 5.79 4.08 11.09
N ASP A 260 5.21 4.30 9.92
CA ASP A 260 4.52 3.27 9.13
C ASP A 260 5.33 1.98 8.97
N SER A 261 6.63 2.04 8.62
CA SER A 261 7.45 0.85 8.42
C SER A 261 7.55 -0.02 9.68
N ALA A 262 7.70 0.62 10.85
CA ALA A 262 7.73 -0.09 12.12
C ALA A 262 6.38 -0.71 12.47
N TYR A 263 5.26 0.01 12.22
CA TYR A 263 3.91 -0.53 12.44
C TYR A 263 3.62 -1.72 11.54
N ASP A 264 4.02 -1.64 10.28
CA ASP A 264 3.76 -2.66 9.29
C ASP A 264 4.45 -3.99 9.66
N HIS A 265 5.74 -3.93 10.04
CA HIS A 265 6.43 -5.09 10.59
C HIS A 265 5.77 -5.60 11.87
N LEU A 266 5.48 -4.68 12.80
CA LEU A 266 4.96 -5.00 14.13
C LEU A 266 3.62 -5.75 14.05
N GLN A 267 2.69 -5.31 13.23
CA GLN A 267 1.37 -5.92 13.08
C GLN A 267 1.45 -7.33 12.50
N GLY A 268 2.20 -7.51 11.40
CA GLY A 268 2.34 -8.81 10.77
C GLY A 268 3.12 -9.83 11.63
N LEU A 269 4.08 -9.36 12.44
CA LEU A 269 4.81 -10.21 13.38
C LEU A 269 3.98 -10.53 14.63
N ALA A 270 3.17 -9.58 15.12
CA ALA A 270 2.33 -9.80 16.31
C ALA A 270 1.28 -10.90 16.06
N THR A 271 0.74 -11.00 14.85
CA THR A 271 -0.17 -12.09 14.48
C THR A 271 0.56 -13.39 14.19
N GLY A 272 1.83 -13.32 13.78
CA GLY A 272 2.63 -14.47 13.35
C GLY A 272 2.49 -14.79 11.85
N PHE A 273 1.87 -13.90 11.09
CA PHE A 273 1.81 -14.04 9.64
C PHE A 273 3.17 -13.76 8.99
N LEU A 274 3.83 -12.67 9.36
CA LEU A 274 5.20 -12.40 8.92
C LEU A 274 6.21 -13.21 9.75
N SER A 275 7.29 -13.62 9.11
CA SER A 275 8.41 -14.37 9.72
C SER A 275 9.74 -13.63 9.67
N MET A 276 9.80 -12.51 8.94
CA MET A 276 10.97 -11.63 8.91
C MET A 276 11.24 -11.00 10.27
N ASN A 277 12.39 -10.38 10.46
CA ASN A 277 12.67 -9.62 11.69
C ASN A 277 11.95 -8.25 11.68
N PRO A 278 11.81 -7.57 12.84
CA PRO A 278 11.08 -6.32 12.96
C PRO A 278 11.89 -5.07 12.55
N ARG A 279 13.00 -5.25 11.82
CA ARG A 279 13.88 -4.13 11.44
C ARG A 279 13.30 -3.28 10.35
N SER A 280 13.36 -1.96 10.56
CA SER A 280 13.23 -0.96 9.52
C SER A 280 14.59 -0.38 9.18
N ARG A 281 14.79 0.06 7.95
CA ARG A 281 16.00 0.75 7.50
C ARG A 281 15.78 2.26 7.48
N GLY A 282 16.85 2.98 7.58
CA GLY A 282 16.84 4.42 7.41
C GLY A 282 17.05 5.15 8.72
N THR A 283 16.52 6.35 8.85
CA THR A 283 16.58 7.13 10.10
C THR A 283 15.47 6.79 11.07
N TYR A 284 14.49 5.96 10.66
CA TYR A 284 13.31 5.63 11.45
C TYR A 284 13.57 4.46 12.40
N LEU A 285 12.86 4.47 13.51
CA LEU A 285 13.02 3.45 14.56
C LEU A 285 12.47 2.11 14.07
N SER A 286 13.16 1.05 14.43
CA SER A 286 12.68 -0.33 14.25
C SER A 286 11.83 -0.75 15.45
N ALA A 287 10.81 -1.56 15.23
CA ALA A 287 10.16 -2.29 16.30
C ALA A 287 11.11 -3.34 16.89
N THR A 288 10.79 -3.81 18.10
CA THR A 288 11.56 -4.83 18.81
C THR A 288 10.70 -6.08 19.06
N ASP A 289 11.34 -7.20 19.36
CA ASP A 289 10.62 -8.42 19.78
C ASP A 289 9.76 -8.20 21.04
N ALA A 290 10.16 -7.26 21.91
CA ALA A 290 9.36 -6.89 23.08
C ALA A 290 8.08 -6.16 22.65
N ASP A 291 8.16 -5.30 21.66
CA ASP A 291 7.01 -4.59 21.10
C ASP A 291 6.05 -5.56 20.39
N VAL A 292 6.58 -6.53 19.65
CA VAL A 292 5.80 -7.59 19.02
C VAL A 292 4.99 -8.36 20.06
N ARG A 293 5.64 -8.76 21.17
CA ARG A 293 4.93 -9.44 22.27
C ARG A 293 3.90 -8.55 22.95
N GLN A 294 4.21 -7.26 23.12
CA GLN A 294 3.28 -6.28 23.70
C GLN A 294 2.02 -6.12 22.85
N LEU A 295 2.18 -5.91 21.54
CA LEU A 295 1.04 -5.77 20.63
C LEU A 295 0.22 -7.06 20.56
N ARG A 296 0.87 -8.22 20.47
CA ARG A 296 0.18 -9.51 20.48
C ARG A 296 -0.65 -9.72 21.76
N ALA A 297 -0.12 -9.35 22.92
CA ALA A 297 -0.85 -9.44 24.18
C ALA A 297 -2.07 -8.51 24.19
N TRP A 298 -1.94 -7.30 23.65
CA TRP A 298 -3.06 -6.37 23.51
C TRP A 298 -4.13 -6.94 22.55
N MET A 299 -3.73 -7.47 21.39
CA MET A 299 -4.65 -8.10 20.43
C MET A 299 -5.39 -9.26 21.07
N ALA A 300 -4.70 -10.14 21.81
CA ALA A 300 -5.33 -11.29 22.47
C ALA A 300 -6.39 -10.88 23.49
N ALA A 301 -6.24 -9.74 24.14
CA ALA A 301 -7.16 -9.24 25.14
C ALA A 301 -8.34 -8.45 24.53
N ASN A 302 -8.17 -7.83 23.35
CA ASN A 302 -9.10 -6.84 22.83
C ASN A 302 -9.72 -7.19 21.47
N ILE A 303 -8.99 -7.91 20.61
CA ILE A 303 -9.40 -8.30 19.25
C ILE A 303 -8.87 -9.72 18.93
N PRO A 304 -9.21 -10.74 19.75
CA PRO A 304 -8.65 -12.09 19.59
C PRO A 304 -8.91 -12.70 18.20
N GLU A 305 -9.99 -12.31 17.53
CA GLU A 305 -10.35 -12.75 16.17
C GLU A 305 -9.26 -12.40 15.16
N PHE A 306 -8.50 -11.33 15.43
CA PHE A 306 -7.40 -10.88 14.56
C PHE A 306 -6.13 -11.73 14.70
N LEU A 307 -6.07 -12.63 15.67
CA LEU A 307 -4.96 -13.58 15.87
C LEU A 307 -5.25 -14.98 15.27
N GLU A 308 -6.46 -15.22 14.79
CA GLU A 308 -6.85 -16.46 14.13
C GLU A 308 -6.53 -16.37 12.63
N LEU A 309 -5.35 -16.86 12.22
CA LEU A 309 -4.87 -16.85 10.84
C LEU A 309 -5.53 -17.90 9.95
#